data_f47eaee68e3b440ea0594fd04e5cbd65
#
_entry.id   f47eaee68e3b440ea0594fd04e5cbd65
#
_cell.length_a   1.000
_cell.length_b   1.000
_cell.length_c   1.000
_cell.angle_alpha   90.00
_cell.angle_beta   90.00
_cell.angle_gamma   90.00
#
_symmetry.space_group_name_H-M   'P 1'
#
loop_
_entity.id
_entity.type
_entity.pdbx_description
1 polymer ?
#
loop_
_entity_poly.entity_id
_entity_poly.type
_entity_poly.pdbx_seq_one_letter_code
_entity_poly.pdbx_strand_id
1 'polypeptide(L)'
;NVWYWGSASGLADGVPFGFNIGYGFGDTSAASENMLFYGGKAHKLSQVTFNIPMKDGMEDYMSPWIFTSDDGRFEMDFVPIIDRAACTDVKLICSDQHQVFGRFTGKAVLDDGKEIYIKDFLGFAEKVHNKW
;
A
#
# COMPACT_ATOMS: atom_id res chain seq x y z
N ASN A 1 6.29 5.20 16.61
CA ASN A 1 6.63 5.10 15.19
C ASN A 1 5.52 4.45 14.41
N VAL A 2 5.22 5.01 13.26
CA VAL A 2 4.17 4.48 12.39
C VAL A 2 4.77 4.16 11.02
N TRP A 3 4.47 2.97 10.52
CA TRP A 3 4.95 2.50 9.23
C TRP A 3 3.78 2.12 8.35
N TYR A 4 3.90 2.41 7.08
CA TYR A 4 2.91 2.02 6.09
C TYR A 4 3.61 1.23 5.00
N TRP A 5 3.00 0.13 4.58
CA TRP A 5 3.59 -0.72 3.56
C TRP A 5 2.50 -1.44 2.79
N GLY A 6 2.71 -1.62 1.50
CA GLY A 6 1.79 -2.35 0.65
C GLY A 6 2.50 -2.95 -0.53
N SER A 7 1.98 -4.04 -1.02
CA SER A 7 2.56 -4.75 -2.15
C SER A 7 1.51 -5.61 -2.82
N ALA A 8 1.63 -5.73 -4.13
CA ALA A 8 0.82 -6.66 -4.91
C ALA A 8 1.59 -7.03 -6.17
N SER A 9 1.27 -8.18 -6.74
CA SER A 9 1.85 -8.60 -8.00
C SER A 9 0.90 -9.52 -8.74
N GLY A 10 1.01 -9.54 -10.05
CA GLY A 10 0.19 -10.36 -10.92
C GLY A 10 0.53 -10.10 -12.37
N LEU A 11 -0.41 -10.36 -13.26
CA LEU A 11 -0.23 -10.11 -14.68
C LEU A 11 -1.12 -8.97 -15.12
N ALA A 12 -0.54 -8.02 -15.84
CA ALA A 12 -1.28 -6.93 -16.48
C ALA A 12 -1.09 -7.12 -17.98
N ASP A 13 -2.17 -7.42 -18.70
CA ASP A 13 -2.13 -7.71 -20.13
C ASP A 13 -1.11 -8.79 -20.48
N GLY A 14 -1.01 -9.81 -19.63
CA GLY A 14 -0.09 -10.91 -19.84
C GLY A 14 1.36 -10.64 -19.46
N VAL A 15 1.66 -9.46 -18.93
CA VAL A 15 3.01 -9.07 -18.53
C VAL A 15 3.08 -9.01 -17.01
N PRO A 16 4.14 -9.56 -16.39
CA PRO A 16 4.28 -9.46 -14.94
C PRO A 16 4.33 -7.99 -14.49
N PHE A 17 3.49 -7.66 -13.53
CA PHE A 17 3.40 -6.32 -12.97
C PHE A 17 3.23 -6.42 -11.46
N GLY A 18 3.87 -5.52 -10.75
CA GLY A 18 3.74 -5.44 -9.31
C GLY A 18 4.20 -4.10 -8.79
N PHE A 19 4.04 -3.90 -7.49
CA PHE A 19 4.52 -2.69 -6.84
C PHE A 19 4.84 -2.94 -5.38
N ASN A 20 5.76 -2.13 -4.88
CA ASN A 20 6.04 -1.99 -3.46
C ASN A 20 5.89 -0.52 -3.12
N ILE A 21 5.09 -0.23 -2.12
CA ILE A 21 4.83 1.13 -1.69
C ILE A 21 4.88 1.21 -0.17
N GLY A 22 5.32 2.34 0.33
CA GLY A 22 5.35 2.53 1.77
C GLY A 22 6.00 3.83 2.17
N TYR A 23 5.87 4.14 3.44
CA TYR A 23 6.59 5.25 4.03
C TYR A 23 6.62 5.07 5.55
N GLY A 24 7.64 5.67 6.17
CA GLY A 24 7.77 5.66 7.61
C GLY A 24 7.56 7.05 8.17
N PHE A 25 7.38 7.09 9.47
CA PHE A 25 7.22 8.34 10.15
C PHE A 25 8.59 8.98 10.39
N GLY A 26 8.70 10.24 10.07
CA GLY A 26 9.85 11.04 10.44
C GLY A 26 10.94 11.19 9.40
N ASP A 27 11.24 10.16 8.65
CA ASP A 27 12.29 10.26 7.65
C ASP A 27 11.71 10.07 6.25
N THR A 28 11.47 11.18 5.58
CA THR A 28 10.84 11.15 4.26
C THR A 28 11.79 10.66 3.17
N SER A 29 13.10 10.62 3.44
CA SER A 29 14.02 10.09 2.45
C SER A 29 13.83 8.59 2.26
N ALA A 30 13.32 7.91 3.27
CA ALA A 30 13.02 6.50 3.16
C ALA A 30 11.82 6.22 2.25
N ALA A 31 11.02 7.23 1.97
CA ALA A 31 9.88 7.07 1.08
C ALA A 31 10.30 6.86 -0.37
N SER A 32 11.58 6.93 -0.66
CA SER A 32 12.09 6.73 -2.01
C SER A 32 12.04 5.27 -2.47
N GLU A 33 11.52 4.39 -1.64
CA GLU A 33 11.45 2.96 -1.97
C GLU A 33 10.21 2.58 -2.74
N ASN A 34 9.35 3.53 -3.06
CA ASN A 34 8.14 3.25 -3.82
C ASN A 34 8.48 2.91 -5.26
N MET A 35 8.05 1.74 -5.71
CA MET A 35 8.43 1.24 -7.03
C MET A 35 7.31 0.50 -7.71
N LEU A 36 7.27 0.65 -9.04
CA LEU A 36 6.48 -0.19 -9.92
C LEU A 36 7.43 -1.15 -10.63
N PHE A 37 6.98 -2.37 -10.86
CA PHE A 37 7.75 -3.37 -11.62
C PHE A 37 6.91 -3.85 -12.79
N TYR A 38 7.42 -3.71 -13.99
CA TYR A 38 6.70 -4.11 -15.18
C TYR A 38 7.65 -4.80 -16.14
N GLY A 39 7.36 -6.07 -16.47
CA GLY A 39 8.18 -6.83 -17.39
C GLY A 39 9.63 -6.97 -16.95
N GLY A 40 9.85 -7.02 -15.63
CA GLY A 40 11.21 -7.14 -15.08
C GLY A 40 11.96 -5.83 -14.93
N LYS A 41 11.31 -4.69 -15.21
CA LYS A 41 11.94 -3.39 -15.10
C LYS A 41 11.29 -2.58 -13.98
N ALA A 42 12.13 -1.93 -13.17
CA ALA A 42 11.66 -1.11 -12.05
C ALA A 42 11.47 0.34 -12.47
N HIS A 43 10.38 0.95 -11.97
CA HIS A 43 10.07 2.35 -12.20
C HIS A 43 9.78 3.00 -10.85
N LYS A 44 10.54 4.03 -10.52
CA LYS A 44 10.42 4.67 -9.22
C LYS A 44 9.21 5.59 -9.17
N LEU A 45 8.48 5.50 -8.06
CA LEU A 45 7.37 6.39 -7.79
C LEU A 45 7.79 7.44 -6.78
N SER A 46 7.08 8.55 -6.79
CA SER A 46 7.17 9.54 -5.76
C SER A 46 6.37 9.07 -4.53
N GLN A 47 6.10 9.97 -3.61
CA GLN A 47 5.49 9.61 -2.34
C GLN A 47 4.04 9.15 -2.52
N VAL A 48 3.70 8.04 -1.88
CA VAL A 48 2.36 7.45 -1.96
C VAL A 48 1.65 7.69 -0.63
N THR A 49 0.39 8.07 -0.70
CA THR A 49 -0.44 8.25 0.49
C THR A 49 -1.45 7.12 0.59
N PHE A 50 -1.53 6.52 1.76
CA PHE A 50 -2.51 5.49 2.08
C PHE A 50 -3.69 6.20 2.73
N ASN A 51 -4.77 6.36 1.98
CA ASN A 51 -5.94 7.04 2.50
C ASN A 51 -6.85 6.02 3.17
N ILE A 52 -6.53 5.71 4.41
CA ILE A 52 -7.32 4.75 5.20
C ILE A 52 -8.61 5.44 5.61
N PRO A 53 -9.77 4.84 5.34
CA PRO A 53 -11.03 5.49 5.66
C PRO A 53 -11.23 5.60 7.17
N MET A 54 -11.96 6.65 7.56
CA MET A 54 -12.26 6.91 8.96
C MET A 54 -13.74 6.66 9.21
N LYS A 55 -14.05 6.10 10.35
CA LYS A 55 -15.42 5.89 10.77
C LYS A 55 -15.49 6.13 12.26
N ASP A 56 -16.39 7.04 12.65
CA ASP A 56 -16.58 7.39 14.07
C ASP A 56 -15.27 7.80 14.75
N GLY A 57 -14.43 8.53 14.04
CA GLY A 57 -13.17 9.03 14.57
C GLY A 57 -12.04 8.00 14.63
N MET A 58 -12.27 6.80 14.13
CA MET A 58 -11.27 5.74 14.13
C MET A 58 -11.03 5.23 12.71
N GLU A 59 -9.83 4.72 12.46
CA GLU A 59 -9.51 4.16 11.16
C GLU A 59 -10.30 2.87 10.94
N ASP A 60 -10.94 2.78 9.78
CA ASP A 60 -11.72 1.61 9.40
C ASP A 60 -10.95 0.84 8.34
N TYR A 61 -10.21 -0.18 8.78
CA TYR A 61 -9.34 -0.93 7.90
C TYR A 61 -10.07 -1.86 6.94
N MET A 62 -11.34 -2.13 7.18
CA MET A 62 -12.12 -3.04 6.34
C MET A 62 -13.01 -2.35 5.32
N SER A 63 -13.05 -1.01 5.33
CA SER A 63 -13.68 -0.27 4.26
C SER A 63 -12.66 -0.01 3.15
N PRO A 64 -13.09 0.24 1.92
CA PRO A 64 -12.14 0.43 0.82
C PRO A 64 -11.18 1.59 1.06
N TRP A 65 -9.90 1.37 0.79
CA TRP A 65 -8.88 2.40 0.89
C TRP A 65 -8.61 2.97 -0.49
N ILE A 66 -8.07 4.18 -0.52
CA ILE A 66 -7.64 4.81 -1.76
C ILE A 66 -6.16 5.14 -1.64
N PHE A 67 -5.37 4.71 -2.60
CA PHE A 67 -3.94 4.98 -2.64
C PHE A 67 -3.68 5.99 -3.75
N THR A 68 -2.93 7.03 -3.45
CA THR A 68 -2.57 8.04 -4.42
C THR A 68 -1.09 8.38 -4.27
N SER A 69 -0.46 8.83 -5.37
CA SER A 69 0.90 9.36 -5.29
C SER A 69 0.87 10.85 -5.61
N ASP A 70 1.86 11.58 -5.09
CA ASP A 70 1.90 13.03 -5.27
C ASP A 70 2.26 13.42 -6.72
N ASP A 71 2.81 12.48 -7.50
CA ASP A 71 3.09 12.71 -8.91
C ASP A 71 1.94 12.26 -9.82
N GLY A 72 0.85 11.76 -9.26
CA GLY A 72 -0.32 11.32 -10.03
C GLY A 72 -0.13 10.03 -10.81
N ARG A 73 0.95 9.32 -10.58
CA ARG A 73 1.29 8.11 -11.35
C ARG A 73 0.77 6.83 -10.72
N PHE A 74 0.20 6.89 -9.54
CA PHE A 74 -0.32 5.72 -8.85
C PHE A 74 -1.65 6.09 -8.21
N GLU A 75 -2.72 5.46 -8.69
CA GLU A 75 -4.08 5.67 -8.18
C GLU A 75 -4.75 4.33 -8.11
N MET A 76 -4.97 3.83 -6.90
CA MET A 76 -5.53 2.50 -6.69
C MET A 76 -6.62 2.53 -5.66
N ASP A 77 -7.66 1.75 -5.93
CA ASP A 77 -8.66 1.39 -4.93
C ASP A 77 -8.24 0.05 -4.34
N PHE A 78 -8.40 -0.09 -3.06
CA PHE A 78 -8.06 -1.33 -2.36
C PHE A 78 -9.31 -1.80 -1.62
N VAL A 79 -9.79 -2.98 -1.98
CA VAL A 79 -10.96 -3.58 -1.34
C VAL A 79 -10.50 -4.65 -0.37
N PRO A 80 -10.61 -4.41 0.94
CA PRO A 80 -10.13 -5.36 1.95
C PRO A 80 -10.90 -6.67 1.94
N ILE A 81 -10.20 -7.76 2.20
CA ILE A 81 -10.79 -9.08 2.37
C ILE A 81 -10.68 -9.50 3.84
N ILE A 82 -9.51 -9.34 4.44
CA ILE A 82 -9.30 -9.72 5.83
C ILE A 82 -8.25 -8.81 6.46
N ASP A 83 -8.51 -8.42 7.71
CA ASP A 83 -7.56 -7.66 8.51
C ASP A 83 -6.95 -8.60 9.55
N ARG A 84 -5.66 -8.82 9.43
CA ARG A 84 -4.93 -9.65 10.37
C ARG A 84 -4.27 -8.77 11.42
N ALA A 85 -5.09 -8.15 12.25
CA ALA A 85 -4.60 -7.30 13.32
C ALA A 85 -3.84 -8.13 14.34
N ALA A 86 -2.70 -7.61 14.77
CA ALA A 86 -1.87 -8.28 15.75
C ALA A 86 -1.43 -7.30 16.83
N CYS A 87 -2.16 -7.29 17.91
CA CYS A 87 -1.72 -6.61 19.12
C CYS A 87 -1.84 -7.62 20.24
N THR A 88 -0.71 -8.09 20.74
CA THR A 88 -0.75 -9.02 21.84
C THR A 88 -0.73 -8.25 23.13
N ASP A 89 -1.61 -8.67 24.01
CA ASP A 89 -1.74 -8.07 25.30
C ASP A 89 -0.68 -8.50 26.23
N VAL A 90 0.42 -8.91 25.75
CA VAL A 90 1.46 -9.41 26.58
C VAL A 90 2.28 -8.27 27.03
N LYS A 91 1.79 -7.73 28.01
CA LYS A 91 2.54 -6.92 28.67
C LYS A 91 3.01 -5.74 28.28
N LEU A 92 4.11 -5.57 28.30
CA LEU A 92 4.81 -4.33 28.28
C LEU A 92 5.01 -3.78 26.89
N ILE A 93 4.96 -4.63 25.89
CA ILE A 93 5.21 -4.24 24.51
C ILE A 93 4.05 -4.68 23.65
N CYS A 94 3.42 -3.73 23.01
CA CYS A 94 2.33 -4.00 22.11
C CYS A 94 2.61 -3.27 20.78
N SER A 95 2.70 -4.04 19.71
CA SER A 95 2.74 -3.50 18.37
C SER A 95 1.34 -3.58 17.81
N ASP A 96 0.78 -2.43 17.50
CA ASP A 96 -0.55 -2.38 16.92
C ASP A 96 -0.36 -2.45 15.41
N GLN A 97 -0.59 -3.64 14.88
CA GLN A 97 -0.31 -3.92 13.48
C GLN A 97 -1.58 -4.39 12.78
N HIS A 98 -1.92 -3.70 11.69
CA HIS A 98 -3.01 -4.10 10.83
C HIS A 98 -2.44 -4.50 9.49
N GLN A 99 -2.41 -5.79 9.21
CA GLN A 99 -2.02 -6.31 7.91
C GLN A 99 -3.28 -6.74 7.18
N VAL A 100 -3.68 -5.97 6.20
CA VAL A 100 -4.95 -6.16 5.52
C VAL A 100 -4.69 -6.75 4.16
N PHE A 101 -5.24 -7.93 3.90
CA PHE A 101 -5.19 -8.55 2.59
C PHE A 101 -6.41 -8.13 1.82
N GLY A 102 -6.23 -7.83 0.54
CA GLY A 102 -7.32 -7.36 -0.29
C GLY A 102 -6.95 -7.31 -1.75
N ARG A 103 -7.75 -6.60 -2.53
CA ARG A 103 -7.57 -6.52 -3.98
C ARG A 103 -7.40 -5.08 -4.40
N PHE A 104 -6.38 -4.85 -5.21
CA PHE A 104 -6.08 -3.54 -5.77
C PHE A 104 -6.64 -3.43 -7.18
N THR A 105 -7.31 -2.32 -7.46
CA THR A 105 -7.83 -2.00 -8.79
C THR A 105 -7.51 -0.54 -9.07
N GLY A 106 -6.95 -0.26 -10.21
CA GLY A 106 -6.69 1.13 -10.59
C GLY A 106 -5.62 1.26 -11.65
N LYS A 107 -4.89 2.37 -11.59
CA LYS A 107 -3.98 2.77 -12.64
C LYS A 107 -2.61 3.10 -12.08
N ALA A 108 -1.57 2.69 -12.81
CA ALA A 108 -0.20 3.12 -12.56
C ALA A 108 0.41 3.60 -13.87
N VAL A 109 1.29 4.60 -13.79
CA VAL A 109 1.95 5.17 -14.98
C VAL A 109 3.44 4.93 -14.86
N LEU A 110 4.01 4.28 -15.86
CA LEU A 110 5.44 3.99 -15.91
C LEU A 110 6.24 5.23 -16.28
N ASP A 111 7.57 5.14 -16.17
CA ASP A 111 8.46 6.27 -16.45
C ASP A 111 8.32 6.81 -17.88
N ASP A 112 7.97 5.94 -18.81
CA ASP A 112 7.80 6.33 -20.21
C ASP A 112 6.39 6.83 -20.53
N GLY A 113 5.53 6.95 -19.53
CA GLY A 113 4.17 7.42 -19.70
C GLY A 113 3.15 6.34 -20.01
N LYS A 114 3.57 5.09 -20.08
CA LYS A 114 2.64 3.99 -20.35
C LYS A 114 1.73 3.77 -19.13
N GLU A 115 0.43 3.73 -19.39
CA GLU A 115 -0.56 3.51 -18.35
C GLU A 115 -0.86 2.02 -18.21
N ILE A 116 -0.76 1.53 -16.98
CA ILE A 116 -1.05 0.15 -16.67
C ILE A 116 -2.31 0.12 -15.80
N TYR A 117 -3.30 -0.60 -16.26
CA TYR A 117 -4.54 -0.76 -15.52
C TYR A 117 -4.59 -2.17 -14.95
N ILE A 118 -4.91 -2.28 -13.66
CA ILE A 118 -5.07 -3.57 -13.02
C ILE A 118 -6.45 -3.65 -12.39
N LYS A 119 -6.92 -4.89 -12.23
CA LYS A 119 -8.20 -5.15 -11.60
C LYS A 119 -8.07 -6.37 -10.71
N ASP A 120 -8.52 -6.19 -9.46
CA ASP A 120 -8.59 -7.28 -8.48
C ASP A 120 -7.24 -7.96 -8.23
N PHE A 121 -6.15 -7.21 -8.23
CA PHE A 121 -4.84 -7.74 -7.88
C PHE A 121 -4.78 -8.04 -6.39
N LEU A 122 -4.56 -9.29 -6.07
CA LEU A 122 -4.44 -9.70 -4.68
C LEU A 122 -3.12 -9.19 -4.09
N GLY A 123 -3.23 -8.58 -2.95
CA GLY A 123 -2.06 -8.05 -2.27
C GLY A 123 -2.37 -7.70 -0.83
N PHE A 124 -1.53 -6.86 -0.25
CA PHE A 124 -1.75 -6.44 1.13
C PHE A 124 -1.38 -4.97 1.33
N ALA A 125 -1.96 -4.39 2.37
CA ALA A 125 -1.62 -3.07 2.86
C ALA A 125 -1.49 -3.17 4.38
N GLU A 126 -0.48 -2.52 4.93
CA GLU A 126 -0.14 -2.69 6.33
C GLU A 126 0.12 -1.35 6.98
N LYS A 127 -0.37 -1.21 8.20
CA LYS A 127 -0.01 -0.09 9.07
C LYS A 127 0.49 -0.68 10.37
N VAL A 128 1.66 -0.27 10.79
CA VAL A 128 2.27 -0.72 12.04
C VAL A 128 2.49 0.49 12.93
N HIS A 129 2.00 0.41 14.15
CA HIS A 129 2.21 1.43 15.16
C HIS A 129 2.88 0.79 16.36
N ASN A 130 4.14 1.09 16.56
CA ASN A 130 4.91 0.54 17.67
C ASN A 130 4.79 1.45 18.89
N LYS A 131 4.53 0.83 20.03
CA LYS A 131 4.38 1.53 21.30
C LYS A 131 5.47 1.11 22.26
N TRP A 132 6.51 1.89 22.34
CA TRP A 132 7.53 1.74 23.37
C TRP A 132 8.36 2.99 23.52
#